data_ea481c6f0b6dfd15db24025fa996f133
#
_entry.id   ea481c6f0b6dfd15db24025fa996f133
#
_cell.length_a   1.000
_cell.length_b   1.000
_cell.length_c   1.000
_cell.angle_alpha   90.00
_cell.angle_beta   90.00
_cell.angle_gamma   90.00
#
_symmetry.space_group_name_H-M   'P 1'
#
loop_
_entity.id
_entity.type
_entity.pdbx_description
1 polymer ?
#
loop_
_entity_poly.entity_id
_entity_poly.type
_entity_poly.pdbx_seq_one_letter_code
_entity_poly.pdbx_strand_id
1 'polypeptide(L)'
;MFKMVAAITGSRDISRLTHMNSDISFPSHRENRFYQGMAATFVANALQAVNFLGDRFLRQSHHALSDIEDLYRHSMDSAFSVTEAFLVTGAPHASAYYPRDFAWFYPDVLDPETIMDAQDAVRRARLLERSVRLLLEAVRADVVTTTIVPAGRGRYLGVNYFSRPSDTLLGILAGLQQMIGADERASSYLAMSQCAHAGRLLLAEYGADLKRAILRLASELEPFDTDGTRYLLCDAGGPRSAATDTRAERRRFVTNACVYTTFVWGVQLGIVDENELKRLLGRDLAQYKRDLLRLFGKDGHIKHSLDGPAGAPVSLVALDFVSVHRGFWDMNDASERALFAATTDLIIAEPRFRIPSTFHFLVSADNPRNKMIHKIAAPAYQGRSSWPTFNVEFADRMLDFDEASGSDTYRACAQGILKDIRTATEVHGGYQELISEQGLKYRTWAYKGAVAHSWFPRFLSVWRRAYGTPLLQWND
;
A
#
# COMPACT_ATOMS: atom_id res chain seq x y z
N MET A 1 5.61 33.97 -8.30
CA MET A 1 5.11 32.70 -7.78
C MET A 1 4.57 31.80 -8.90
N PHE A 2 3.55 32.16 -9.69
CA PHE A 2 3.01 31.33 -10.78
C PHE A 2 4.02 30.94 -11.87
N LYS A 3 4.90 31.83 -12.31
CA LYS A 3 5.94 31.53 -13.29
C LYS A 3 7.02 30.59 -12.78
N MET A 4 7.27 30.58 -11.46
CA MET A 4 8.22 29.68 -10.83
C MET A 4 7.63 28.26 -10.68
N VAL A 5 6.34 28.16 -10.42
CA VAL A 5 5.62 26.86 -10.36
C VAL A 5 5.52 26.22 -11.73
N ALA A 6 5.21 26.98 -12.79
CA ALA A 6 5.20 26.49 -14.18
C ALA A 6 6.58 26.00 -14.66
N ALA A 7 7.67 26.63 -14.20
CA ALA A 7 9.03 26.19 -14.49
C ALA A 7 9.44 24.91 -13.74
N ILE A 8 8.82 24.64 -12.59
CA ILE A 8 9.09 23.45 -11.76
C ILE A 8 8.23 22.25 -12.22
N THR A 9 7.00 22.48 -12.63
CA THR A 9 6.05 21.40 -12.97
C THR A 9 6.14 20.92 -14.42
N GLY A 10 6.91 21.61 -15.28
CA GLY A 10 7.13 21.19 -16.68
C GLY A 10 5.83 20.99 -17.48
N SER A 11 4.80 21.82 -17.20
CA SER A 11 3.51 21.75 -17.90
C SER A 11 3.68 22.01 -19.40
N ARG A 12 4.04 20.97 -20.14
CA ARG A 12 3.91 20.93 -21.59
C ARG A 12 2.98 19.80 -21.98
N ASP A 13 1.84 20.21 -22.48
CA ASP A 13 0.95 19.51 -23.42
C ASP A 13 0.82 17.99 -23.26
N ILE A 14 -0.16 17.58 -22.50
CA ILE A 14 -0.54 16.17 -22.29
C ILE A 14 -0.92 15.48 -23.62
N SER A 15 -1.27 16.25 -24.67
CA SER A 15 -1.65 15.72 -25.98
C SER A 15 -0.49 15.11 -26.77
N ARG A 16 0.77 15.30 -26.38
CA ARG A 16 1.95 14.75 -27.07
C ARG A 16 2.44 13.38 -26.55
N LEU A 17 1.84 12.85 -25.49
CA LEU A 17 2.29 11.58 -24.91
C LEU A 17 1.67 10.33 -25.54
N THR A 18 0.71 10.49 -26.45
CA THR A 18 0.04 9.37 -27.16
C THR A 18 0.89 8.72 -28.27
N HIS A 19 2.08 9.25 -28.55
CA HIS A 19 3.00 8.70 -29.56
C HIS A 19 4.42 8.51 -28.99
N MET A 20 4.55 7.79 -27.88
CA MET A 20 5.88 7.38 -27.43
C MET A 20 6.27 6.06 -28.13
N ASN A 21 6.99 6.23 -29.23
CA ASN A 21 7.73 5.17 -29.89
C ASN A 21 8.67 4.42 -28.94
N SER A 22 9.00 3.20 -29.30
CA SER A 22 9.84 2.19 -28.65
C SER A 22 11.25 2.62 -28.23
N ASP A 23 11.68 3.84 -28.51
CA ASP A 23 13.01 4.38 -28.21
C ASP A 23 13.02 5.35 -27.03
N ILE A 24 12.57 4.87 -25.85
CA ILE A 24 12.88 5.59 -24.62
C ILE A 24 14.33 5.31 -24.25
N SER A 25 15.24 6.09 -24.79
CA SER A 25 16.60 6.14 -24.29
C SER A 25 16.56 6.81 -22.91
N PHE A 26 16.87 6.04 -21.87
CA PHE A 26 16.97 6.56 -20.52
C PHE A 26 18.17 7.52 -20.44
N PRO A 27 18.02 8.73 -19.87
CA PRO A 27 19.17 9.58 -19.65
C PRO A 27 20.17 8.81 -18.77
N SER A 28 21.39 8.69 -19.26
CA SER A 28 22.51 8.11 -18.55
C SER A 28 22.63 8.69 -17.14
N HIS A 29 22.74 7.82 -16.16
CA HIS A 29 23.09 7.99 -14.75
C HIS A 29 23.46 9.43 -14.31
N ARG A 30 22.47 10.28 -14.08
CA ARG A 30 22.61 11.38 -13.13
C ARG A 30 22.31 10.78 -11.76
N GLU A 31 23.25 10.87 -10.84
CA GLU A 31 23.05 10.47 -9.45
C GLU A 31 21.78 11.16 -8.90
N ASN A 32 20.80 10.37 -8.52
CA ASN A 32 19.61 10.88 -7.85
C ASN A 32 20.04 11.43 -6.49
N ARG A 33 19.51 12.61 -6.13
CA ARG A 33 19.82 13.26 -4.84
C ARG A 33 18.57 13.27 -3.98
N PHE A 34 18.75 12.78 -2.77
CA PHE A 34 17.68 12.69 -1.79
C PHE A 34 17.91 13.70 -0.67
N TYR A 35 16.85 14.37 -0.27
CA TYR A 35 16.86 15.36 0.80
C TYR A 35 15.79 15.02 1.81
N GLN A 36 16.07 15.19 3.09
CA GLN A 36 15.13 14.97 4.19
C GLN A 36 15.29 16.07 5.26
N GLY A 37 14.36 16.08 6.23
CA GLY A 37 14.35 17.07 7.31
C GLY A 37 13.29 18.14 7.13
N MET A 38 13.29 19.14 8.02
CA MET A 38 12.22 20.15 8.07
C MET A 38 12.08 20.95 6.77
N ALA A 39 13.18 21.38 6.16
CA ALA A 39 13.16 22.14 4.91
C ALA A 39 12.59 21.31 3.76
N ALA A 40 13.00 20.04 3.62
CA ALA A 40 12.47 19.13 2.62
C ALA A 40 10.97 18.88 2.84
N THR A 41 10.54 18.68 4.08
CA THR A 41 9.14 18.50 4.46
C THR A 41 8.30 19.74 4.12
N PHE A 42 8.81 20.94 4.40
CA PHE A 42 8.11 22.17 4.05
C PHE A 42 7.93 22.33 2.54
N VAL A 43 8.99 22.13 1.77
CA VAL A 43 8.94 22.21 0.30
C VAL A 43 8.01 21.14 -0.28
N ALA A 44 8.10 19.91 0.21
CA ALA A 44 7.23 18.82 -0.24
C ALA A 44 5.75 19.10 0.06
N ASN A 45 5.44 19.61 1.24
CA ASN A 45 4.07 20.00 1.60
C ASN A 45 3.57 21.16 0.71
N ALA A 46 4.40 22.12 0.39
CA ALA A 46 4.04 23.21 -0.52
C ALA A 46 3.77 22.70 -1.93
N LEU A 47 4.60 21.79 -2.45
CA LEU A 47 4.39 21.18 -3.78
C LEU A 47 3.10 20.36 -3.81
N GLN A 48 2.83 19.56 -2.78
CA GLN A 48 1.60 18.78 -2.70
C GLN A 48 0.37 19.67 -2.54
N ALA A 49 0.42 20.72 -1.72
CA ALA A 49 -0.68 21.67 -1.58
C ALA A 49 -1.02 22.33 -2.93
N VAL A 50 0.00 22.70 -3.73
CA VAL A 50 -0.20 23.23 -5.08
C VAL A 50 -0.88 22.20 -5.99
N ASN A 51 -0.49 20.92 -5.91
CA ASN A 51 -1.11 19.86 -6.71
C ASN A 51 -2.57 19.65 -6.30
N PHE A 52 -2.87 19.58 -4.99
CA PHE A 52 -4.24 19.45 -4.48
C PHE A 52 -5.12 20.64 -4.89
N LEU A 53 -4.63 21.87 -4.75
CA LEU A 53 -5.36 23.06 -5.15
C LEU A 53 -5.53 23.11 -6.68
N GLY A 54 -4.50 22.75 -7.44
CA GLY A 54 -4.57 22.65 -8.89
C GLY A 54 -5.63 21.66 -9.35
N ASP A 55 -5.67 20.48 -8.76
CA ASP A 55 -6.69 19.47 -9.04
C ASP A 55 -8.09 19.96 -8.66
N ARG A 56 -8.20 20.60 -7.51
CA ARG A 56 -9.48 21.09 -6.98
C ARG A 56 -10.12 22.17 -7.83
N PHE A 57 -9.32 23.11 -8.37
CA PHE A 57 -9.81 24.33 -8.99
C PHE A 57 -9.59 24.42 -10.50
N LEU A 58 -8.60 23.71 -11.05
CA LEU A 58 -8.20 23.88 -12.45
C LEU A 58 -8.57 22.69 -13.35
N ARG A 59 -8.81 21.52 -12.78
CA ARG A 59 -9.15 20.32 -13.56
C ARG A 59 -10.66 20.08 -13.51
N GLN A 60 -11.31 20.35 -14.62
CA GLN A 60 -12.72 20.01 -14.81
C GLN A 60 -12.92 18.53 -15.04
N SER A 61 -14.11 18.08 -14.67
CA SER A 61 -14.65 16.72 -14.72
C SER A 61 -14.19 15.90 -15.92
N HIS A 62 -13.65 14.73 -15.61
CA HIS A 62 -13.43 13.67 -16.59
C HIS A 62 -14.76 13.28 -17.27
N HIS A 63 -14.67 12.89 -18.55
CA HIS A 63 -15.76 12.27 -19.28
C HIS A 63 -16.36 11.16 -18.43
N ALA A 64 -17.67 11.01 -18.49
CA ALA A 64 -18.38 9.93 -17.84
C ALA A 64 -18.07 8.61 -18.56
N LEU A 65 -16.91 8.02 -18.25
CA LEU A 65 -16.63 6.65 -18.61
C LEU A 65 -17.54 5.79 -17.74
N SER A 66 -18.25 4.88 -18.33
CA SER A 66 -19.18 3.95 -17.63
C SER A 66 -18.78 2.50 -17.79
N ASP A 67 -17.99 2.21 -18.79
CA ASP A 67 -17.48 0.86 -19.05
C ASP A 67 -16.28 0.56 -18.15
N ILE A 68 -16.30 -0.62 -17.52
CA ILE A 68 -15.28 -1.02 -16.54
C ILE A 68 -13.88 -1.17 -17.18
N GLU A 69 -13.83 -1.56 -18.45
CA GLU A 69 -12.58 -1.69 -19.21
C GLU A 69 -11.98 -0.32 -19.50
N ASP A 70 -12.77 0.64 -19.97
CA ASP A 70 -12.32 2.00 -20.21
C ASP A 70 -11.86 2.68 -18.91
N LEU A 71 -12.57 2.42 -17.81
CA LEU A 71 -12.19 2.90 -16.47
C LEU A 71 -10.85 2.31 -16.02
N TYR A 72 -10.62 1.02 -16.30
CA TYR A 72 -9.35 0.38 -16.00
C TYR A 72 -8.21 0.96 -16.83
N ARG A 73 -8.38 1.03 -18.17
CA ARG A 73 -7.38 1.63 -19.08
C ARG A 73 -7.03 3.05 -18.64
N HIS A 74 -8.04 3.88 -18.34
CA HIS A 74 -7.84 5.24 -17.86
C HIS A 74 -7.06 5.29 -16.53
N SER A 75 -7.40 4.41 -15.58
CA SER A 75 -6.69 4.34 -14.29
C SER A 75 -5.23 3.95 -14.48
N MET A 76 -4.96 2.96 -15.32
CA MET A 76 -3.58 2.52 -15.58
C MET A 76 -2.77 3.57 -16.34
N ASP A 77 -3.35 4.20 -17.35
CA ASP A 77 -2.68 5.29 -18.07
C ASP A 77 -2.37 6.47 -17.15
N SER A 78 -3.31 6.82 -16.27
CA SER A 78 -3.11 7.89 -15.30
C SER A 78 -2.03 7.57 -14.27
N ALA A 79 -1.95 6.33 -13.81
CA ALA A 79 -0.90 5.89 -12.88
C ALA A 79 0.49 5.91 -13.52
N PHE A 80 0.57 5.76 -14.83
CA PHE A 80 1.83 5.68 -15.56
C PHE A 80 2.27 6.98 -16.24
N SER A 81 1.35 7.92 -16.46
CA SER A 81 1.61 9.11 -17.29
C SER A 81 2.13 10.33 -16.52
N VAL A 82 1.96 10.36 -15.21
CA VAL A 82 2.06 11.62 -14.46
C VAL A 82 3.49 12.04 -14.12
N THR A 83 4.44 11.12 -14.09
CA THR A 83 5.82 11.45 -13.74
C THR A 83 6.82 10.57 -14.46
N GLU A 84 7.64 11.14 -15.29
CA GLU A 84 8.88 10.58 -15.85
C GLU A 84 9.15 9.07 -15.61
N ALA A 85 8.11 8.22 -15.79
CA ALA A 85 8.17 6.75 -15.72
C ALA A 85 8.31 6.12 -14.33
N PHE A 86 7.50 6.54 -13.37
CA PHE A 86 7.35 5.86 -12.07
C PHE A 86 5.89 5.50 -11.81
N LEU A 87 5.68 4.46 -10.97
CA LEU A 87 4.36 4.12 -10.48
C LEU A 87 3.91 5.13 -9.43
N VAL A 88 2.79 5.78 -9.66
CA VAL A 88 2.15 6.70 -8.71
C VAL A 88 0.83 6.12 -8.23
N THR A 89 0.48 6.43 -7.00
CA THR A 89 -0.68 5.83 -6.33
C THR A 89 -1.99 6.20 -6.98
N GLY A 90 -2.17 7.45 -7.37
CA GLY A 90 -3.43 7.89 -7.97
C GLY A 90 -3.34 9.24 -8.67
N ALA A 91 -4.06 9.38 -9.75
CA ALA A 91 -4.17 10.62 -10.48
C ALA A 91 -5.47 11.37 -10.08
N PRO A 92 -5.45 12.68 -10.19
CA PRO A 92 -4.38 13.54 -10.71
C PRO A 92 -3.45 14.14 -9.64
N HIS A 93 -3.72 13.97 -8.35
CA HIS A 93 -3.03 14.72 -7.30
C HIS A 93 -1.94 13.95 -6.55
N ALA A 94 -1.92 12.63 -6.60
CA ALA A 94 -0.91 11.83 -5.93
C ALA A 94 0.37 11.69 -6.78
N SER A 95 1.08 12.80 -6.95
CA SER A 95 2.35 12.85 -7.68
C SER A 95 3.57 12.41 -6.86
N ALA A 96 3.35 11.80 -5.70
CA ALA A 96 4.37 11.29 -4.82
C ALA A 96 4.45 9.77 -4.87
N TYR A 97 5.60 9.22 -4.48
CA TYR A 97 5.81 7.77 -4.35
C TYR A 97 5.57 7.35 -2.92
N TYR A 98 4.75 6.33 -2.76
CA TYR A 98 4.46 5.71 -1.47
C TYR A 98 5.04 4.29 -1.48
N PRO A 99 6.21 4.05 -0.86
CA PRO A 99 6.86 2.74 -0.87
C PRO A 99 5.95 1.61 -0.40
N ARG A 100 5.07 1.89 0.57
CA ARG A 100 4.10 0.94 1.09
C ARG A 100 3.15 0.36 0.03
N ASP A 101 2.86 1.11 -1.04
CA ASP A 101 1.92 0.69 -2.08
C ASP A 101 2.37 -0.58 -2.80
N PHE A 102 3.68 -0.85 -2.85
CA PHE A 102 4.20 -2.10 -3.40
C PHE A 102 3.83 -3.32 -2.57
N ALA A 103 3.62 -3.16 -1.26
CA ALA A 103 3.21 -4.25 -0.39
C ALA A 103 1.73 -4.60 -0.53
N TRP A 104 0.88 -3.59 -0.65
CA TRP A 104 -0.57 -3.78 -0.60
C TRP A 104 -1.27 -3.64 -1.94
N PHE A 105 -0.77 -2.75 -2.82
CA PHE A 105 -1.56 -2.27 -3.94
C PHE A 105 -0.98 -2.65 -5.29
N TYR A 106 0.33 -2.84 -5.38
CA TYR A 106 0.99 -3.26 -6.61
C TYR A 106 1.36 -4.75 -6.71
N PRO A 107 1.01 -5.65 -5.77
CA PRO A 107 1.44 -7.04 -5.87
C PRO A 107 1.01 -7.72 -7.17
N ASP A 108 -0.03 -7.24 -7.81
CA ASP A 108 -0.58 -7.80 -9.05
C ASP A 108 -0.34 -6.90 -10.28
N VAL A 109 0.57 -5.92 -10.18
CA VAL A 109 0.91 -5.06 -11.32
C VAL A 109 1.54 -5.84 -12.48
N LEU A 110 2.20 -6.95 -12.18
CA LEU A 110 2.75 -7.90 -13.15
C LEU A 110 1.92 -9.18 -13.27
N ASP A 111 0.69 -9.20 -12.80
CA ASP A 111 -0.22 -10.33 -13.03
C ASP A 111 -0.57 -10.39 -14.53
N PRO A 112 -0.23 -11.50 -15.21
CA PRO A 112 -0.45 -11.64 -16.66
C PRO A 112 -1.88 -11.38 -17.10
N GLU A 113 -2.84 -11.70 -16.23
CA GLU A 113 -4.25 -11.58 -16.54
C GLU A 113 -4.81 -10.16 -16.42
N THR A 114 -4.05 -9.28 -15.79
CA THR A 114 -4.37 -7.86 -15.75
C THR A 114 -3.62 -7.06 -16.81
N ILE A 115 -2.71 -7.71 -17.53
CA ILE A 115 -1.92 -7.10 -18.60
C ILE A 115 -2.74 -7.12 -19.89
N MET A 116 -2.88 -5.94 -20.50
CA MET A 116 -3.71 -5.76 -21.69
C MET A 116 -3.07 -6.33 -22.97
N ASP A 117 -1.76 -6.18 -23.11
CA ASP A 117 -0.97 -6.62 -24.27
C ASP A 117 0.54 -6.64 -23.96
N ALA A 118 1.34 -7.06 -24.94
CA ALA A 118 2.80 -7.11 -24.77
C ALA A 118 3.44 -5.74 -24.51
N GLN A 119 2.88 -4.65 -25.03
CA GLN A 119 3.37 -3.31 -24.81
C GLN A 119 3.10 -2.86 -23.37
N ASP A 120 1.92 -3.17 -22.85
CA ASP A 120 1.57 -2.94 -21.45
C ASP A 120 2.47 -3.73 -20.49
N ALA A 121 2.77 -5.00 -20.83
CA ALA A 121 3.73 -5.81 -20.09
C ALA A 121 5.11 -5.16 -19.99
N VAL A 122 5.66 -4.71 -21.12
CA VAL A 122 6.94 -3.99 -21.17
C VAL A 122 6.89 -2.69 -20.35
N ARG A 123 5.81 -1.94 -20.50
CA ARG A 123 5.61 -0.68 -19.77
C ARG A 123 5.61 -0.89 -18.26
N ARG A 124 4.81 -1.85 -17.78
CA ARG A 124 4.69 -2.16 -16.34
C ARG A 124 5.99 -2.68 -15.75
N ALA A 125 6.65 -3.62 -16.43
CA ALA A 125 7.95 -4.16 -16.00
C ALA A 125 9.00 -3.06 -15.82
N ARG A 126 9.12 -2.15 -16.79
CA ARG A 126 10.06 -1.02 -16.73
C ARG A 126 9.71 -0.03 -15.63
N LEU A 127 8.42 0.27 -15.43
CA LEU A 127 7.99 1.20 -14.39
C LEU A 127 8.23 0.63 -12.99
N LEU A 128 7.96 -0.66 -12.80
CA LEU A 128 8.24 -1.34 -11.54
C LEU A 128 9.74 -1.33 -11.24
N GLU A 129 10.58 -1.70 -12.21
CA GLU A 129 12.04 -1.67 -12.06
C GLU A 129 12.54 -0.28 -11.65
N ARG A 130 12.12 0.76 -12.36
CA ARG A 130 12.56 2.13 -12.05
C ARG A 130 12.09 2.60 -10.68
N SER A 131 10.85 2.28 -10.31
CA SER A 131 10.30 2.65 -9.01
C SER A 131 11.05 1.95 -7.88
N VAL A 132 11.29 0.65 -8.00
CA VAL A 132 12.06 -0.13 -7.01
C VAL A 132 13.50 0.37 -6.92
N ARG A 133 14.16 0.62 -8.06
CA ARG A 133 15.51 1.20 -8.09
C ARG A 133 15.60 2.53 -7.36
N LEU A 134 14.65 3.45 -7.61
CA LEU A 134 14.59 4.74 -6.91
C LEU A 134 14.50 4.58 -5.41
N LEU A 135 13.67 3.64 -4.95
CA LEU A 135 13.50 3.38 -3.53
C LEU A 135 14.76 2.76 -2.90
N LEU A 136 15.46 1.90 -3.63
CA LEU A 136 16.73 1.33 -3.20
C LEU A 136 17.84 2.39 -3.12
N GLU A 137 17.89 3.31 -4.09
CA GLU A 137 18.81 4.46 -4.04
C GLU A 137 18.50 5.38 -2.84
N ALA A 138 17.22 5.56 -2.50
CA ALA A 138 16.84 6.28 -1.29
C ALA A 138 17.33 5.57 -0.01
N VAL A 139 17.21 4.23 0.07
CA VAL A 139 17.74 3.43 1.19
C VAL A 139 19.27 3.57 1.29
N ARG A 140 20.00 3.52 0.16
CA ARG A 140 21.44 3.74 0.10
C ARG A 140 21.82 5.12 0.63
N ALA A 141 21.02 6.14 0.34
CA ALA A 141 21.16 7.50 0.85
C ALA A 141 20.66 7.70 2.29
N ASP A 142 20.32 6.62 2.99
CA ASP A 142 19.75 6.62 4.35
C ASP A 142 18.40 7.35 4.47
N VAL A 143 17.63 7.40 3.37
CA VAL A 143 16.30 8.02 3.31
C VAL A 143 15.24 6.92 3.29
N VAL A 144 14.79 6.52 4.48
CA VAL A 144 13.67 5.58 4.68
C VAL A 144 12.48 6.37 5.20
N THR A 145 11.59 6.75 4.29
CA THR A 145 10.47 7.65 4.59
C THR A 145 9.14 7.10 4.07
N THR A 146 8.03 7.61 4.59
CA THR A 146 6.68 7.20 4.14
C THR A 146 6.39 7.61 2.71
N THR A 147 7.01 8.71 2.26
CA THR A 147 6.70 9.32 0.97
C THR A 147 7.96 9.91 0.36
N ILE A 148 8.10 9.78 -0.95
CA ILE A 148 9.14 10.44 -1.74
C ILE A 148 8.47 11.36 -2.75
N VAL A 149 8.79 12.65 -2.68
CA VAL A 149 8.20 13.68 -3.55
C VAL A 149 9.25 14.14 -4.56
N PRO A 150 8.99 14.02 -5.88
CA PRO A 150 9.88 14.55 -6.90
C PRO A 150 9.97 16.09 -6.81
N ALA A 151 11.19 16.61 -6.84
CA ALA A 151 11.47 18.06 -6.86
C ALA A 151 12.17 18.51 -8.16
N GLY A 152 12.08 17.67 -9.22
CA GLY A 152 12.62 17.90 -10.55
C GLY A 152 14.09 17.53 -10.73
N ARG A 153 14.45 17.11 -11.95
CA ARG A 153 15.83 16.82 -12.40
C ARG A 153 16.64 15.88 -11.47
N GLY A 154 16.06 14.75 -11.06
CA GLY A 154 16.75 13.78 -10.20
C GLY A 154 16.90 14.22 -8.74
N ARG A 155 16.07 15.15 -8.27
CA ARG A 155 16.00 15.57 -6.88
C ARG A 155 14.72 15.05 -6.24
N TYR A 156 14.85 14.47 -5.06
CA TYR A 156 13.74 13.83 -4.35
C TYR A 156 13.73 14.26 -2.89
N LEU A 157 12.54 14.50 -2.36
CA LEU A 157 12.31 14.90 -0.98
C LEU A 157 11.68 13.74 -0.23
N GLY A 158 12.41 13.17 0.73
CA GLY A 158 11.89 12.16 1.65
C GLY A 158 11.13 12.82 2.79
N VAL A 159 9.87 12.43 2.96
CA VAL A 159 8.97 13.05 3.93
C VAL A 159 8.26 12.00 4.79
N ASN A 160 8.25 12.27 6.08
CA ASN A 160 7.42 11.57 7.05
C ASN A 160 6.32 12.52 7.51
N TYR A 161 5.12 12.41 6.93
CA TYR A 161 4.07 13.38 7.22
C TYR A 161 3.61 13.38 8.67
N PHE A 162 3.53 12.21 9.30
CA PHE A 162 2.87 12.13 10.61
C PHE A 162 3.58 11.23 11.61
N SER A 163 4.40 10.30 11.14
CA SER A 163 5.03 9.28 11.98
C SER A 163 6.17 8.60 11.24
N ARG A 164 7.05 7.91 11.97
CA ARG A 164 8.09 7.10 11.35
C ARG A 164 7.48 5.91 10.63
N PRO A 165 7.94 5.55 9.43
CA PRO A 165 7.40 4.41 8.71
C PRO A 165 7.86 3.08 9.36
N SER A 166 6.97 2.12 9.37
CA SER A 166 7.27 0.72 9.69
C SER A 166 7.04 -0.22 8.50
N ASP A 167 6.49 0.30 7.42
CA ASP A 167 6.04 -0.42 6.22
C ASP A 167 6.82 -0.06 4.95
N THR A 168 7.68 0.95 4.99
CA THR A 168 8.50 1.36 3.83
C THR A 168 9.42 0.25 3.35
N LEU A 169 10.16 -0.40 4.26
CA LEU A 169 11.04 -1.50 3.90
C LEU A 169 10.25 -2.70 3.39
N LEU A 170 9.10 -3.00 3.99
CA LEU A 170 8.19 -4.03 3.51
C LEU A 170 7.79 -3.78 2.06
N GLY A 171 7.39 -2.54 1.73
CA GLY A 171 7.03 -2.17 0.36
C GLY A 171 8.19 -2.36 -0.63
N ILE A 172 9.40 -1.97 -0.25
CA ILE A 172 10.60 -2.16 -1.10
C ILE A 172 10.89 -3.64 -1.34
N LEU A 173 10.85 -4.46 -0.28
CA LEU A 173 11.04 -5.90 -0.38
C LEU A 173 9.94 -6.55 -1.23
N ALA A 174 8.68 -6.09 -1.09
CA ALA A 174 7.57 -6.54 -1.91
C ALA A 174 7.80 -6.24 -3.39
N GLY A 175 8.26 -5.04 -3.73
CA GLY A 175 8.62 -4.66 -5.09
C GLY A 175 9.72 -5.55 -5.68
N LEU A 176 10.79 -5.81 -4.93
CA LEU A 176 11.85 -6.73 -5.33
C LEU A 176 11.34 -8.16 -5.53
N GLN A 177 10.50 -8.65 -4.62
CA GLN A 177 9.94 -10.00 -4.72
C GLN A 177 9.04 -10.14 -5.95
N GLN A 178 8.24 -9.11 -6.27
CA GLN A 178 7.45 -9.10 -7.50
C GLN A 178 8.31 -9.17 -8.76
N MET A 179 9.39 -8.38 -8.81
CA MET A 179 10.32 -8.41 -9.93
C MET A 179 10.97 -9.79 -10.07
N ILE A 180 11.54 -10.32 -8.99
CA ILE A 180 12.26 -11.61 -9.01
C ILE A 180 11.32 -12.77 -9.38
N GLY A 181 10.08 -12.75 -8.88
CA GLY A 181 9.07 -13.76 -9.18
C GLY A 181 8.32 -13.56 -10.51
N ALA A 182 8.70 -12.58 -11.32
CA ALA A 182 8.03 -12.32 -12.59
C ALA A 182 8.19 -13.47 -13.61
N ASP A 183 9.34 -14.17 -13.60
CA ASP A 183 9.58 -15.33 -14.49
C ASP A 183 8.57 -16.46 -14.25
N GLU A 184 8.19 -16.70 -13.00
CA GLU A 184 7.31 -17.80 -12.62
C GLU A 184 5.86 -17.54 -13.02
N ARG A 185 5.47 -16.26 -13.09
CA ARG A 185 4.08 -15.85 -13.29
C ARG A 185 3.70 -15.67 -14.75
N ALA A 186 4.64 -15.32 -15.60
CA ALA A 186 4.32 -14.91 -16.97
C ALA A 186 5.41 -15.29 -17.98
N SER A 187 5.59 -16.58 -18.20
CA SER A 187 6.49 -17.11 -19.23
C SER A 187 6.14 -16.63 -20.67
N SER A 188 4.96 -16.08 -20.87
CA SER A 188 4.49 -15.61 -22.19
C SER A 188 5.12 -14.27 -22.63
N TYR A 189 5.65 -13.46 -21.72
CA TYR A 189 6.21 -12.16 -22.08
C TYR A 189 7.70 -12.07 -21.75
N LEU A 190 8.55 -11.85 -22.77
CA LEU A 190 9.99 -11.64 -22.59
C LEU A 190 10.30 -10.52 -21.57
N ALA A 191 9.46 -9.50 -21.48
CA ALA A 191 9.59 -8.41 -20.52
C ALA A 191 9.60 -8.89 -19.07
N MET A 192 8.94 -10.00 -18.74
CA MET A 192 8.88 -10.55 -17.40
C MET A 192 10.21 -11.19 -16.99
N SER A 193 10.81 -11.98 -17.89
CA SER A 193 12.14 -12.55 -17.64
C SER A 193 13.21 -11.46 -17.51
N GLN A 194 13.11 -10.39 -18.30
CA GLN A 194 14.00 -9.23 -18.17
C GLN A 194 13.79 -8.52 -16.82
N CYS A 195 12.54 -8.35 -16.38
CA CYS A 195 12.22 -7.78 -15.09
C CYS A 195 12.76 -8.62 -13.92
N ALA A 196 12.63 -9.94 -14.01
CA ALA A 196 13.15 -10.85 -13.00
C ALA A 196 14.69 -10.79 -12.91
N HIS A 197 15.36 -10.76 -14.06
CA HIS A 197 16.80 -10.57 -14.11
C HIS A 197 17.22 -9.23 -13.49
N ALA A 198 16.54 -8.14 -13.84
CA ALA A 198 16.80 -6.83 -13.24
C ALA A 198 16.59 -6.82 -11.73
N GLY A 199 15.54 -7.50 -11.22
CA GLY A 199 15.30 -7.65 -9.79
C GLY A 199 16.47 -8.34 -9.05
N ARG A 200 17.01 -9.41 -9.64
CA ARG A 200 18.20 -10.12 -9.09
C ARG A 200 19.44 -9.23 -9.08
N LEU A 201 19.66 -8.44 -10.13
CA LEU A 201 20.77 -7.49 -10.18
C LEU A 201 20.60 -6.39 -9.12
N LEU A 202 19.41 -5.84 -8.96
CA LEU A 202 19.13 -4.85 -7.91
C LEU A 202 19.36 -5.42 -6.52
N LEU A 203 18.93 -6.64 -6.27
CA LEU A 203 19.17 -7.31 -4.99
C LEU A 203 20.67 -7.49 -4.73
N ALA A 204 21.45 -7.89 -5.73
CA ALA A 204 22.89 -8.01 -5.61
C ALA A 204 23.56 -6.66 -5.35
N GLU A 205 23.13 -5.59 -6.03
CA GLU A 205 23.70 -4.25 -5.92
C GLU A 205 23.37 -3.56 -4.58
N TYR A 206 22.13 -3.72 -4.07
CA TYR A 206 21.61 -2.98 -2.90
C TYR A 206 21.41 -3.85 -1.65
N GLY A 207 21.73 -5.14 -1.71
CA GLY A 207 21.50 -6.06 -0.60
C GLY A 207 22.17 -5.65 0.71
N ALA A 208 23.40 -5.11 0.65
CA ALA A 208 24.11 -4.62 1.82
C ALA A 208 23.42 -3.38 2.45
N ASP A 209 22.87 -2.49 1.64
CA ASP A 209 22.15 -1.30 2.09
C ASP A 209 20.82 -1.69 2.74
N LEU A 210 20.08 -2.63 2.13
CA LEU A 210 18.87 -3.19 2.68
C LEU A 210 19.14 -3.93 4.01
N LYS A 211 20.18 -4.76 4.06
CA LYS A 211 20.60 -5.43 5.30
C LYS A 211 20.81 -4.43 6.43
N ARG A 212 21.58 -3.38 6.18
CA ARG A 212 21.82 -2.32 7.15
C ARG A 212 20.50 -1.67 7.63
N ALA A 213 19.58 -1.37 6.72
CA ALA A 213 18.31 -0.77 7.05
C ALA A 213 17.39 -1.70 7.87
N ILE A 214 17.33 -3.00 7.54
CA ILE A 214 16.55 -4.00 8.27
C ILE A 214 17.13 -4.21 9.69
N LEU A 215 18.45 -4.36 9.81
CA LEU A 215 19.10 -4.53 11.12
C LEU A 215 18.94 -3.29 12.00
N ARG A 216 18.99 -2.09 11.42
CA ARG A 216 18.68 -0.85 12.13
C ARG A 216 17.23 -0.84 12.60
N LEU A 217 16.26 -1.21 11.75
CA LEU A 217 14.86 -1.33 12.16
C LEU A 217 14.73 -2.29 13.36
N ALA A 218 15.40 -3.44 13.33
CA ALA A 218 15.40 -4.39 14.44
C ALA A 218 16.00 -3.80 15.71
N SER A 219 17.07 -3.00 15.61
CA SER A 219 17.72 -2.37 16.78
C SER A 219 16.93 -1.20 17.36
N GLU A 220 16.01 -0.60 16.59
CA GLU A 220 15.14 0.48 17.05
C GLU A 220 13.88 -0.03 17.76
N LEU A 221 13.66 -1.35 17.82
CA LEU A 221 12.52 -1.92 18.51
C LEU A 221 12.73 -1.86 20.03
N GLU A 222 11.74 -1.38 20.75
CA GLU A 222 11.76 -1.37 22.20
C GLU A 222 11.24 -2.68 22.78
N PRO A 223 11.94 -3.26 23.76
CA PRO A 223 11.40 -4.40 24.48
C PRO A 223 10.19 -3.95 25.32
N PHE A 224 9.12 -4.72 25.21
CA PHE A 224 7.95 -4.56 26.06
C PHE A 224 7.85 -5.73 27.02
N ASP A 225 7.89 -5.44 28.32
CA ASP A 225 7.82 -6.45 29.34
C ASP A 225 6.37 -6.64 29.80
N THR A 226 5.81 -7.80 29.48
CA THR A 226 4.54 -8.26 30.02
C THR A 226 4.76 -9.67 30.55
N ASP A 227 4.38 -9.92 31.77
CA ASP A 227 4.52 -11.23 32.41
C ASP A 227 5.98 -11.74 32.47
N GLY A 228 6.96 -10.83 32.56
CA GLY A 228 8.38 -11.14 32.57
C GLY A 228 8.99 -11.52 31.22
N THR A 229 8.21 -11.47 30.15
CA THR A 229 8.66 -11.78 28.78
C THR A 229 8.82 -10.49 27.99
N ARG A 230 9.97 -10.33 27.35
CA ARG A 230 10.23 -9.15 26.52
C ARG A 230 9.67 -9.32 25.12
N TYR A 231 8.78 -8.43 24.74
CA TYR A 231 8.26 -8.30 23.39
C TYR A 231 8.80 -7.05 22.73
N LEU A 232 8.90 -7.09 21.44
CA LEU A 232 9.36 -5.96 20.67
C LEU A 232 8.16 -5.17 20.18
N LEU A 233 8.03 -3.97 20.69
CA LEU A 233 7.03 -3.03 20.24
C LEU A 233 7.74 -1.75 19.85
N CYS A 234 7.37 -1.23 18.72
CA CYS A 234 8.01 -0.06 18.18
C CYS A 234 7.41 1.18 18.76
N ASP A 235 8.18 2.01 19.45
CA ASP A 235 7.79 3.41 19.55
C ASP A 235 8.77 4.33 20.25
N ALA A 236 10.04 3.95 20.28
CA ALA A 236 11.07 4.91 20.67
C ALA A 236 10.98 6.15 19.77
N GLY A 237 10.69 7.27 20.35
CA GLY A 237 10.70 8.57 19.66
C GLY A 237 9.44 8.91 18.85
N GLY A 238 8.28 8.34 19.15
CA GLY A 238 6.99 8.77 18.63
C GLY A 238 6.24 7.69 17.83
N PRO A 239 5.00 7.98 17.42
CA PRO A 239 4.16 7.02 16.74
C PRO A 239 4.76 6.59 15.40
N ARG A 240 4.65 5.28 15.11
CA ARG A 240 4.99 4.71 13.81
C ARG A 240 3.74 4.48 12.98
N SER A 241 3.86 4.64 11.67
CA SER A 241 2.78 4.38 10.74
C SER A 241 2.99 3.10 9.97
N ALA A 242 1.91 2.38 9.79
CA ALA A 242 1.75 1.37 8.74
C ALA A 242 0.33 1.47 8.22
N ALA A 243 0.16 1.49 6.92
CA ALA A 243 -1.12 1.60 6.22
C ALA A 243 -1.94 2.88 6.52
N THR A 244 -1.89 3.39 7.75
CA THR A 244 -2.62 4.61 8.15
C THR A 244 -1.68 5.63 8.77
N ASP A 245 -1.74 6.88 8.29
CA ASP A 245 -0.86 7.97 8.72
C ASP A 245 -1.48 8.86 9.81
N THR A 246 -2.79 8.72 10.03
CA THR A 246 -3.57 9.67 10.83
C THR A 246 -3.78 9.25 12.26
N ARG A 247 -3.37 8.04 12.61
CA ARG A 247 -3.54 7.47 13.94
C ARG A 247 -2.36 7.79 14.84
N ALA A 248 -2.65 8.17 16.08
CA ALA A 248 -1.66 8.51 17.10
C ALA A 248 -1.43 7.39 18.12
N GLU A 249 -2.21 6.33 18.04
CA GLU A 249 -2.01 5.15 18.87
C GLU A 249 -0.61 4.59 18.63
N ARG A 250 0.08 4.31 19.71
CA ARG A 250 1.38 3.63 19.70
C ARG A 250 1.16 2.13 19.58
N ARG A 251 2.07 1.30 19.75
CA ARG A 251 1.98 -0.16 19.91
C ARG A 251 0.82 -0.82 19.12
N ARG A 252 0.70 -0.49 17.82
CA ARG A 252 -0.36 -0.99 16.94
C ARG A 252 -0.03 -2.38 16.40
N PHE A 253 -1.06 -3.21 16.25
CA PHE A 253 -0.92 -4.54 15.65
C PHE A 253 -0.32 -4.50 14.24
N VAL A 254 -0.91 -3.70 13.35
CA VAL A 254 -0.46 -3.61 11.94
C VAL A 254 0.99 -3.17 11.83
N THR A 255 1.44 -2.24 12.66
CA THR A 255 2.83 -1.78 12.69
C THR A 255 3.79 -2.92 12.98
N ASN A 256 3.49 -3.70 14.02
CA ASN A 256 4.32 -4.84 14.42
C ASN A 256 4.24 -5.99 13.42
N ALA A 257 3.07 -6.25 12.83
CA ALA A 257 2.91 -7.25 11.79
C ALA A 257 3.73 -6.90 10.53
N CYS A 258 3.75 -5.63 10.12
CA CYS A 258 4.59 -5.17 9.00
C CYS A 258 6.08 -5.33 9.28
N VAL A 259 6.52 -5.01 10.51
CA VAL A 259 7.92 -5.22 10.91
C VAL A 259 8.28 -6.70 10.88
N TYR A 260 7.44 -7.56 11.44
CA TYR A 260 7.63 -9.01 11.37
C TYR A 260 7.75 -9.50 9.92
N THR A 261 6.82 -9.10 9.06
CA THR A 261 6.83 -9.51 7.64
C THR A 261 8.07 -8.99 6.91
N THR A 262 8.55 -7.78 7.25
CA THR A 262 9.81 -7.25 6.75
C THR A 262 10.98 -8.15 7.09
N PHE A 263 11.05 -8.67 8.32
CA PHE A 263 12.11 -9.59 8.73
C PHE A 263 12.02 -10.93 8.02
N VAL A 264 10.82 -11.51 7.92
CA VAL A 264 10.60 -12.77 7.19
C VAL A 264 11.06 -12.64 5.73
N TRP A 265 10.67 -11.58 5.05
CA TRP A 265 11.06 -11.37 3.67
C TRP A 265 12.54 -11.03 3.50
N GLY A 266 13.11 -10.30 4.46
CA GLY A 266 14.55 -10.08 4.49
C GLY A 266 15.35 -11.38 4.55
N VAL A 267 14.88 -12.36 5.31
CA VAL A 267 15.48 -13.70 5.40
C VAL A 267 15.21 -14.49 4.11
N GLN A 268 13.97 -14.52 3.62
CA GLN A 268 13.60 -15.26 2.40
C GLN A 268 14.36 -14.78 1.16
N LEU A 269 14.63 -13.49 1.05
CA LEU A 269 15.43 -12.90 -0.04
C LEU A 269 16.95 -13.04 0.19
N GLY A 270 17.39 -13.67 1.28
CA GLY A 270 18.80 -13.84 1.60
C GLY A 270 19.53 -12.55 1.96
N ILE A 271 18.81 -11.48 2.32
CA ILE A 271 19.39 -10.18 2.68
C ILE A 271 19.94 -10.20 4.10
N VAL A 272 19.23 -10.84 5.03
CA VAL A 272 19.58 -10.92 6.46
C VAL A 272 19.63 -12.39 6.87
N ASP A 273 20.60 -12.74 7.68
CA ASP A 273 20.68 -14.06 8.32
C ASP A 273 19.72 -14.13 9.52
N GLU A 274 18.95 -15.22 9.63
CA GLU A 274 17.98 -15.39 10.72
C GLU A 274 18.64 -15.41 12.10
N ASN A 275 19.85 -15.97 12.23
CA ASN A 275 20.59 -15.95 13.49
C ASN A 275 21.06 -14.55 13.88
N GLU A 276 21.30 -13.69 12.88
CA GLU A 276 21.62 -12.29 13.12
C GLU A 276 20.42 -11.53 13.71
N LEU A 277 19.23 -11.73 13.11
CA LEU A 277 17.98 -11.22 13.67
C LEU A 277 17.68 -11.81 15.05
N LYS A 278 17.82 -13.12 15.22
CA LYS A 278 17.61 -13.79 16.51
C LYS A 278 18.47 -13.18 17.64
N ARG A 279 19.71 -12.83 17.34
CA ARG A 279 20.58 -12.16 18.34
C ARG A 279 20.08 -10.77 18.73
N LEU A 280 19.54 -10.00 17.78
CA LEU A 280 18.97 -8.67 18.05
C LEU A 280 17.63 -8.75 18.76
N LEU A 281 16.77 -9.67 18.31
CA LEU A 281 15.41 -9.83 18.82
C LEU A 281 15.35 -10.64 20.14
N GLY A 282 16.43 -11.36 20.47
CA GLY A 282 16.46 -12.29 21.62
C GLY A 282 15.64 -13.56 21.40
N ARG A 283 15.09 -13.79 20.20
CA ARG A 283 14.24 -14.92 19.84
C ARG A 283 14.23 -15.15 18.33
N ASP A 284 13.86 -16.36 17.87
CA ASP A 284 13.62 -16.62 16.45
C ASP A 284 12.30 -15.98 15.96
N LEU A 285 12.15 -15.90 14.64
CA LEU A 285 10.99 -15.23 14.01
C LEU A 285 9.67 -15.95 14.34
N ALA A 286 9.68 -17.28 14.44
CA ALA A 286 8.48 -18.04 14.78
C ALA A 286 8.01 -17.71 16.21
N GLN A 287 8.94 -17.63 17.17
CA GLN A 287 8.61 -17.24 18.55
C GLN A 287 8.16 -15.76 18.60
N TYR A 288 8.81 -14.88 17.85
CA TYR A 288 8.42 -13.47 17.76
C TYR A 288 6.96 -13.34 17.30
N LYS A 289 6.55 -14.08 16.27
CA LYS A 289 5.16 -14.11 15.78
C LYS A 289 4.18 -14.61 16.82
N ARG A 290 4.48 -15.76 17.44
CA ARG A 290 3.64 -16.33 18.51
C ARG A 290 3.42 -15.34 19.65
N ASP A 291 4.49 -14.67 20.08
CA ASP A 291 4.42 -13.68 21.15
C ASP A 291 3.57 -12.47 20.75
N LEU A 292 3.70 -12.02 19.50
CA LEU A 292 2.92 -10.91 18.95
C LEU A 292 1.42 -11.27 18.90
N LEU A 293 1.08 -12.44 18.40
CA LEU A 293 -0.30 -12.93 18.34
C LEU A 293 -0.88 -13.14 19.75
N ARG A 294 -0.10 -13.69 20.68
CA ARG A 294 -0.52 -13.85 22.08
C ARG A 294 -0.79 -12.50 22.74
N LEU A 295 0.03 -11.49 22.46
CA LEU A 295 -0.08 -10.16 23.04
C LEU A 295 -1.33 -9.42 22.53
N PHE A 296 -1.53 -9.42 21.21
CA PHE A 296 -2.64 -8.73 20.59
C PHE A 296 -3.95 -9.54 20.56
N GLY A 297 -3.88 -10.86 20.63
CA GLY A 297 -5.01 -11.79 20.57
C GLY A 297 -5.51 -12.29 21.92
N LYS A 298 -5.08 -11.69 23.03
CA LYS A 298 -5.36 -12.17 24.40
C LYS A 298 -6.86 -12.40 24.71
N ASP A 299 -7.75 -11.62 24.11
CA ASP A 299 -9.18 -11.71 24.34
C ASP A 299 -9.91 -12.58 23.27
N GLY A 300 -9.19 -13.42 22.57
CA GLY A 300 -9.73 -14.30 21.52
C GLY A 300 -9.95 -13.63 20.16
N HIS A 301 -9.58 -12.36 20.03
CA HIS A 301 -9.60 -11.59 18.78
C HIS A 301 -8.48 -10.56 18.79
N ILE A 302 -8.03 -10.11 17.62
CA ILE A 302 -6.93 -9.17 17.50
C ILE A 302 -7.32 -7.77 18.00
N LYS A 303 -6.53 -7.21 18.89
CA LYS A 303 -6.61 -5.81 19.30
C LYS A 303 -5.85 -4.93 18.30
N HIS A 304 -6.44 -3.82 17.96
CA HIS A 304 -5.81 -2.79 17.14
C HIS A 304 -4.54 -2.21 17.80
N SER A 305 -4.61 -1.89 19.08
CA SER A 305 -3.52 -1.27 19.85
C SER A 305 -3.54 -1.74 21.30
N LEU A 306 -2.36 -1.77 21.92
CA LEU A 306 -2.22 -2.06 23.35
C LEU A 306 -2.41 -0.80 24.22
N ASP A 307 -2.50 0.38 23.62
CA ASP A 307 -2.68 1.66 24.33
C ASP A 307 -4.16 2.03 24.57
N GLY A 308 -5.09 1.22 24.09
CA GLY A 308 -6.53 1.43 24.29
C GLY A 308 -6.96 1.13 25.72
N PRO A 309 -8.14 1.64 26.15
CA PRO A 309 -8.73 1.26 27.42
C PRO A 309 -8.85 -0.26 27.53
N ALA A 310 -8.60 -0.82 28.71
CA ALA A 310 -8.79 -2.23 28.97
C ALA A 310 -10.20 -2.64 28.56
N GLY A 311 -10.33 -3.63 27.67
CA GLY A 311 -11.62 -4.07 27.13
C GLY A 311 -12.19 -3.25 25.98
N ALA A 312 -11.48 -2.25 25.46
CA ALA A 312 -11.87 -1.62 24.20
C ALA A 312 -11.80 -2.69 23.09
N PRO A 313 -12.90 -2.89 22.33
CA PRO A 313 -12.88 -3.89 21.27
C PRO A 313 -11.84 -3.51 20.21
N VAL A 314 -11.24 -4.50 19.58
CA VAL A 314 -10.38 -4.41 18.38
C VAL A 314 -10.92 -3.47 17.33
N SER A 315 -12.11 -3.34 17.40
CA SER A 315 -13.10 -2.89 16.46
C SER A 315 -13.06 -1.40 16.13
N LEU A 316 -12.19 -0.62 16.72
CA LEU A 316 -12.15 0.80 16.37
C LEU A 316 -11.42 1.05 15.04
N VAL A 317 -10.60 0.10 14.56
CA VAL A 317 -9.88 0.25 13.29
C VAL A 317 -9.84 -1.10 12.56
N ALA A 318 -10.92 -1.44 11.88
CA ALA A 318 -11.01 -2.64 11.07
C ALA A 318 -9.88 -2.68 10.02
N LEU A 319 -9.55 -1.54 9.44
CA LEU A 319 -8.48 -1.39 8.47
C LEU A 319 -7.13 -1.92 8.97
N ASP A 320 -6.78 -1.68 10.22
CA ASP A 320 -5.48 -2.12 10.75
C ASP A 320 -5.36 -3.64 10.80
N PHE A 321 -6.48 -4.33 10.97
CA PHE A 321 -6.52 -5.79 10.88
C PHE A 321 -6.44 -6.28 9.43
N VAL A 322 -7.27 -5.72 8.55
CA VAL A 322 -7.36 -6.18 7.15
C VAL A 322 -6.15 -5.77 6.31
N SER A 323 -5.44 -4.71 6.70
CA SER A 323 -4.24 -4.25 6.02
C SER A 323 -2.95 -4.98 6.45
N VAL A 324 -3.05 -5.98 7.32
CA VAL A 324 -1.91 -6.84 7.61
C VAL A 324 -1.54 -7.62 6.36
N HIS A 325 -0.26 -7.51 5.97
CA HIS A 325 0.22 -8.07 4.72
C HIS A 325 -0.07 -9.57 4.62
N ARG A 326 -0.44 -10.05 3.43
CA ARG A 326 -0.78 -11.46 3.15
C ARG A 326 0.30 -12.48 3.54
N GLY A 327 1.55 -12.07 3.66
CA GLY A 327 2.63 -12.93 4.16
C GLY A 327 2.71 -13.04 5.68
N PHE A 328 1.78 -12.41 6.42
CA PHE A 328 1.76 -12.47 7.87
C PHE A 328 1.00 -13.69 8.40
N TRP A 329 -0.24 -13.91 7.93
CA TRP A 329 -1.08 -15.00 8.41
C TRP A 329 -0.66 -16.34 7.81
N ASP A 330 -0.48 -17.34 8.66
CA ASP A 330 -0.42 -18.75 8.24
C ASP A 330 -1.81 -19.38 8.41
N MET A 331 -2.57 -19.43 7.33
CA MET A 331 -3.92 -19.99 7.34
C MET A 331 -3.93 -21.52 7.49
N ASN A 332 -2.77 -22.20 7.43
CA ASN A 332 -2.66 -23.63 7.75
C ASN A 332 -2.48 -23.86 9.25
N ASP A 333 -1.99 -22.87 10.00
CA ASP A 333 -1.96 -22.93 11.46
C ASP A 333 -3.37 -22.74 12.04
N ALA A 334 -3.86 -23.75 12.76
CA ALA A 334 -5.23 -23.75 13.31
C ALA A 334 -5.47 -22.62 14.32
N SER A 335 -4.47 -22.21 15.08
CA SER A 335 -4.60 -21.16 16.09
C SER A 335 -4.63 -19.78 15.45
N GLU A 336 -3.81 -19.54 14.43
CA GLU A 336 -3.86 -18.30 13.65
C GLU A 336 -5.16 -18.18 12.88
N ARG A 337 -5.60 -19.27 12.25
CA ARG A 337 -6.87 -19.33 11.53
C ARG A 337 -8.07 -19.06 12.45
N ALA A 338 -8.09 -19.63 13.64
CA ALA A 338 -9.15 -19.38 14.62
C ALA A 338 -9.18 -17.90 15.08
N LEU A 339 -8.02 -17.31 15.32
CA LEU A 339 -7.90 -15.91 15.72
C LEU A 339 -8.29 -14.95 14.58
N PHE A 340 -7.93 -15.28 13.34
CA PHE A 340 -8.36 -14.56 12.16
C PHE A 340 -9.88 -14.61 12.01
N ALA A 341 -10.49 -15.79 12.10
CA ALA A 341 -11.92 -15.98 11.98
C ALA A 341 -12.69 -15.18 13.04
N ALA A 342 -12.34 -15.33 14.32
CA ALA A 342 -12.99 -14.60 15.40
C ALA A 342 -12.93 -13.08 15.24
N THR A 343 -11.81 -12.57 14.72
CA THR A 343 -11.68 -11.13 14.44
C THR A 343 -12.50 -10.69 13.23
N THR A 344 -12.51 -11.50 12.18
CA THR A 344 -13.33 -11.27 10.96
C THR A 344 -14.80 -11.27 11.29
N ASP A 345 -15.28 -12.26 12.04
CA ASP A 345 -16.68 -12.35 12.46
C ASP A 345 -17.13 -11.13 13.28
N LEU A 346 -16.26 -10.66 14.18
CA LEU A 346 -16.49 -9.45 14.94
C LEU A 346 -16.65 -8.21 14.03
N ILE A 347 -15.79 -8.06 13.01
CA ILE A 347 -15.88 -6.96 12.06
C ILE A 347 -17.16 -7.05 11.21
N ILE A 348 -17.50 -8.25 10.74
CA ILE A 348 -18.70 -8.48 9.92
C ILE A 348 -19.97 -8.21 10.74
N ALA A 349 -19.99 -8.64 12.00
CA ALA A 349 -21.16 -8.52 12.88
C ALA A 349 -21.43 -7.09 13.36
N GLU A 350 -20.42 -6.21 13.37
CA GLU A 350 -20.53 -4.84 13.91
C GLU A 350 -21.05 -3.85 12.83
N PRO A 351 -22.32 -3.39 12.92
CA PRO A 351 -22.90 -2.53 11.88
C PRO A 351 -22.17 -1.20 11.69
N ARG A 352 -21.45 -0.69 12.71
CA ARG A 352 -20.72 0.58 12.63
C ARG A 352 -19.54 0.54 11.68
N PHE A 353 -19.08 -0.66 11.28
CA PHE A 353 -18.00 -0.82 10.30
C PHE A 353 -18.48 -0.90 8.87
N ARG A 354 -19.75 -0.81 8.60
CA ARG A 354 -20.29 -1.02 7.27
C ARG A 354 -21.12 0.16 6.80
N ILE A 355 -21.02 0.49 5.52
CA ILE A 355 -21.98 1.38 4.87
C ILE A 355 -23.32 0.61 4.82
N PRO A 356 -24.45 1.16 5.30
CA PRO A 356 -25.72 0.47 5.34
C PRO A 356 -26.11 -0.12 3.98
N SER A 357 -26.62 -1.35 3.98
CA SER A 357 -27.09 -2.08 2.79
C SER A 357 -25.99 -2.40 1.75
N THR A 358 -24.72 -2.33 2.13
CA THR A 358 -23.58 -2.67 1.29
C THR A 358 -22.60 -3.59 2.02
N PHE A 359 -21.62 -4.12 1.28
CA PHE A 359 -20.45 -4.80 1.82
C PHE A 359 -19.22 -3.90 1.89
N HIS A 360 -19.35 -2.59 1.76
CA HIS A 360 -18.26 -1.66 2.01
C HIS A 360 -17.98 -1.52 3.50
N PHE A 361 -16.82 -2.03 3.93
CA PHE A 361 -16.36 -1.85 5.31
C PHE A 361 -15.63 -0.52 5.46
N LEU A 362 -15.95 0.17 6.54
CA LEU A 362 -15.31 1.43 6.91
C LEU A 362 -13.94 1.16 7.54
N VAL A 363 -13.02 2.09 7.37
CA VAL A 363 -11.71 2.05 8.03
C VAL A 363 -11.87 1.94 9.54
N SER A 364 -12.80 2.71 10.11
CA SER A 364 -13.04 2.77 11.54
C SER A 364 -14.48 3.10 11.85
N ALA A 365 -14.95 2.66 13.02
CA ALA A 365 -16.25 3.05 13.57
C ALA A 365 -16.29 4.54 13.96
N ASP A 366 -15.15 5.14 14.23
CA ASP A 366 -15.01 6.53 14.67
C ASP A 366 -14.02 7.31 13.81
N ASN A 367 -14.24 8.62 13.72
CA ASN A 367 -13.25 9.50 13.07
C ASN A 367 -12.04 9.75 13.96
N PRO A 368 -10.83 9.79 13.40
CA PRO A 368 -9.62 10.11 14.14
C PRO A 368 -9.73 11.49 14.80
N ARG A 369 -9.45 11.56 16.10
CA ARG A 369 -9.56 12.82 16.86
C ARG A 369 -8.24 13.60 16.92
N ASN A 370 -7.15 13.04 16.42
CA ASN A 370 -5.81 13.39 16.86
C ASN A 370 -5.15 14.55 16.12
N LYS A 371 -5.60 14.91 14.92
CA LYS A 371 -4.94 15.95 14.13
C LYS A 371 -5.94 16.95 13.59
N MET A 372 -5.70 18.22 13.89
CA MET A 372 -6.59 19.33 13.53
C MET A 372 -6.82 19.41 12.02
N ILE A 373 -5.78 19.15 11.20
CA ILE A 373 -5.92 19.17 9.74
C ILE A 373 -6.92 18.13 9.22
N HIS A 374 -6.94 16.92 9.81
CA HIS A 374 -7.90 15.88 9.44
C HIS A 374 -9.31 16.19 9.93
N LYS A 375 -9.45 16.87 11.07
CA LYS A 375 -10.76 17.30 11.55
C LYS A 375 -11.39 18.36 10.66
N ILE A 376 -10.57 19.23 10.06
CA ILE A 376 -11.03 20.37 9.29
C ILE A 376 -11.02 20.09 7.78
N ALA A 377 -9.93 19.60 7.25
CA ALA A 377 -9.72 19.46 5.81
C ALA A 377 -10.23 18.13 5.24
N ALA A 378 -10.06 17.01 5.98
CA ALA A 378 -10.45 15.67 5.55
C ALA A 378 -10.98 14.84 6.74
N PRO A 379 -12.15 15.17 7.31
CA PRO A 379 -12.61 14.70 8.62
C PRO A 379 -12.79 13.19 8.73
N ALA A 380 -13.12 12.49 7.67
CA ALA A 380 -13.36 11.06 7.70
C ALA A 380 -12.28 10.25 6.94
N TYR A 381 -11.18 10.86 6.52
CA TYR A 381 -10.20 10.31 5.59
C TYR A 381 -9.71 8.90 5.97
N GLN A 382 -9.30 8.67 7.19
CA GLN A 382 -8.98 7.35 7.75
C GLN A 382 -9.82 7.05 8.99
N GLY A 383 -11.11 7.38 8.90
CA GLY A 383 -12.13 7.17 9.92
C GLY A 383 -13.35 6.50 9.31
N ARG A 384 -14.48 7.19 9.37
CA ARG A 384 -15.75 6.70 8.82
C ARG A 384 -15.80 6.88 7.28
N SER A 385 -14.84 6.28 6.59
CA SER A 385 -14.80 6.16 5.13
C SER A 385 -14.46 4.74 4.75
N SER A 386 -14.89 4.31 3.58
CA SER A 386 -14.51 3.02 3.00
C SER A 386 -13.39 3.22 1.98
N TRP A 387 -12.37 2.40 2.06
CA TRP A 387 -11.28 2.35 1.10
C TRP A 387 -11.41 1.08 0.27
N PRO A 388 -11.78 1.16 -1.00
CA PRO A 388 -11.96 -0.01 -1.85
C PRO A 388 -10.80 -0.98 -1.80
N THR A 389 -9.57 -0.49 -1.84
CA THR A 389 -8.38 -1.35 -1.80
C THR A 389 -8.26 -2.17 -0.53
N PHE A 390 -8.53 -1.59 0.63
CA PHE A 390 -8.50 -2.35 1.88
C PHE A 390 -9.65 -3.35 1.98
N ASN A 391 -10.77 -3.04 1.36
CA ASN A 391 -11.86 -3.99 1.22
C ASN A 391 -11.48 -5.15 0.29
N VAL A 392 -10.72 -4.89 -0.78
CA VAL A 392 -10.14 -5.94 -1.64
C VAL A 392 -9.20 -6.84 -0.86
N GLU A 393 -8.29 -6.26 -0.05
CA GLU A 393 -7.39 -7.04 0.82
C GLU A 393 -8.17 -7.87 1.84
N PHE A 394 -9.25 -7.34 2.38
CA PHE A 394 -10.12 -8.09 3.30
C PHE A 394 -10.78 -9.27 2.59
N ALA A 395 -11.35 -9.06 1.41
CA ALA A 395 -11.92 -10.12 0.59
C ALA A 395 -10.88 -11.20 0.28
N ASP A 396 -9.66 -10.82 -0.09
CA ASP A 396 -8.58 -11.75 -0.39
C ASP A 396 -8.18 -12.60 0.82
N ARG A 397 -8.08 -11.99 2.02
CA ARG A 397 -7.80 -12.75 3.27
C ARG A 397 -8.95 -13.72 3.64
N MET A 398 -10.19 -13.34 3.38
CA MET A 398 -11.34 -14.23 3.53
C MET A 398 -11.24 -15.45 2.61
N LEU A 399 -10.81 -15.25 1.36
CA LEU A 399 -10.59 -16.34 0.41
C LEU A 399 -9.40 -17.24 0.82
N ASP A 400 -8.32 -16.66 1.38
CA ASP A 400 -7.22 -17.44 1.95
C ASP A 400 -7.70 -18.38 3.06
N PHE A 401 -8.58 -17.86 3.94
CA PHE A 401 -9.17 -18.66 5.01
C PHE A 401 -10.01 -19.82 4.46
N ASP A 402 -10.90 -19.52 3.52
CA ASP A 402 -11.79 -20.53 2.92
C ASP A 402 -10.99 -21.62 2.19
N GLU A 403 -9.99 -21.27 1.43
CA GLU A 403 -9.10 -22.22 0.75
C GLU A 403 -8.35 -23.13 1.74
N ALA A 404 -7.76 -22.53 2.78
CA ALA A 404 -7.01 -23.28 3.78
C ALA A 404 -7.88 -24.17 4.68
N SER A 405 -9.12 -23.76 4.95
CA SER A 405 -10.08 -24.52 5.75
C SER A 405 -10.90 -25.53 4.93
N GLY A 406 -10.87 -25.45 3.60
CA GLY A 406 -11.74 -26.23 2.73
C GLY A 406 -13.22 -25.87 2.89
N SER A 407 -13.51 -24.61 3.22
CA SER A 407 -14.86 -24.11 3.47
C SER A 407 -15.21 -22.95 2.53
N ASP A 408 -16.48 -22.55 2.49
CA ASP A 408 -16.97 -21.35 1.84
C ASP A 408 -17.55 -20.35 2.87
N THR A 409 -16.97 -20.32 4.06
CA THR A 409 -17.48 -19.53 5.20
C THR A 409 -17.57 -18.05 4.87
N TYR A 410 -16.58 -17.49 4.21
CA TYR A 410 -16.50 -16.07 3.89
C TYR A 410 -16.65 -15.74 2.41
N ARG A 411 -16.72 -16.72 1.51
CA ARG A 411 -16.80 -16.51 0.05
C ARG A 411 -17.92 -15.56 -0.35
N ALA A 412 -19.12 -15.75 0.20
CA ALA A 412 -20.27 -14.88 -0.11
C ALA A 412 -20.03 -13.42 0.33
N CYS A 413 -19.37 -13.22 1.47
CA CYS A 413 -18.99 -11.88 1.94
C CYS A 413 -17.93 -11.25 1.04
N ALA A 414 -16.87 -12.00 0.69
CA ALA A 414 -15.82 -11.56 -0.23
C ALA A 414 -16.38 -11.17 -1.60
N GLN A 415 -17.26 -12.00 -2.16
CA GLN A 415 -17.95 -11.70 -3.42
C GLN A 415 -18.84 -10.45 -3.32
N GLY A 416 -19.55 -10.28 -2.21
CA GLY A 416 -20.35 -9.08 -1.94
C GLY A 416 -19.49 -7.81 -1.92
N ILE A 417 -18.35 -7.83 -1.23
CA ILE A 417 -17.38 -6.73 -1.21
C ILE A 417 -16.96 -6.36 -2.64
N LEU A 418 -16.52 -7.34 -3.41
CA LEU A 418 -16.02 -7.09 -4.77
C LEU A 418 -17.11 -6.58 -5.71
N LYS A 419 -18.33 -7.11 -5.60
CA LYS A 419 -19.48 -6.64 -6.37
C LYS A 419 -19.82 -5.17 -6.07
N ASP A 420 -19.77 -4.79 -4.81
CA ASP A 420 -20.06 -3.42 -4.40
C ASP A 420 -18.97 -2.45 -4.84
N ILE A 421 -17.68 -2.87 -4.80
CA ILE A 421 -16.57 -2.09 -5.34
C ILE A 421 -16.74 -1.89 -6.85
N ARG A 422 -17.11 -2.93 -7.60
CA ARG A 422 -17.41 -2.82 -9.03
C ARG A 422 -18.52 -1.81 -9.27
N THR A 423 -19.63 -1.94 -8.58
CA THR A 423 -20.78 -1.03 -8.70
C THR A 423 -20.38 0.41 -8.39
N ALA A 424 -19.62 0.64 -7.32
CA ALA A 424 -19.13 1.96 -6.97
C ALA A 424 -18.18 2.52 -8.03
N THR A 425 -17.32 1.69 -8.62
CA THR A 425 -16.40 2.07 -9.70
C THR A 425 -17.16 2.53 -10.93
N GLU A 426 -18.16 1.77 -11.37
CA GLU A 426 -19.03 2.11 -12.51
C GLU A 426 -19.88 3.38 -12.24
N VAL A 427 -20.55 3.45 -11.09
CA VAL A 427 -21.40 4.61 -10.71
C VAL A 427 -20.60 5.88 -10.54
N HIS A 428 -19.40 5.78 -9.99
CA HIS A 428 -18.55 6.92 -9.74
C HIS A 428 -17.60 7.26 -10.91
N GLY A 429 -17.58 6.47 -11.95
CA GLY A 429 -16.74 6.70 -13.13
C GLY A 429 -15.24 6.63 -12.81
N GLY A 430 -14.81 5.62 -12.04
CA GLY A 430 -13.42 5.36 -11.72
C GLY A 430 -13.22 4.58 -10.42
N TYR A 431 -12.05 3.93 -10.31
CA TYR A 431 -11.67 3.22 -9.10
C TYR A 431 -11.28 4.22 -8.01
N GLN A 432 -12.16 4.40 -7.05
CA GLN A 432 -12.05 5.43 -6.03
C GLN A 432 -10.95 5.11 -5.02
N GLU A 433 -10.20 6.12 -4.58
CA GLU A 433 -9.32 6.01 -3.42
C GLU A 433 -10.14 5.70 -2.16
N LEU A 434 -11.19 6.49 -1.95
CA LEU A 434 -12.10 6.27 -0.83
C LEU A 434 -13.53 6.76 -1.13
N ILE A 435 -14.47 6.15 -0.40
CA ILE A 435 -15.91 6.40 -0.48
C ILE A 435 -16.37 6.87 0.90
N SER A 436 -17.26 7.86 0.96
CA SER A 436 -17.80 8.35 2.22
C SER A 436 -18.70 7.29 2.89
N GLU A 437 -19.00 7.45 4.17
CA GLU A 437 -19.92 6.58 4.92
C GLU A 437 -21.35 6.58 4.34
N GLN A 438 -21.68 7.51 3.46
CA GLN A 438 -22.96 7.56 2.73
C GLN A 438 -22.90 6.84 1.36
N GLY A 439 -21.77 6.21 1.01
CA GLY A 439 -21.62 5.55 -0.29
C GLY A 439 -21.33 6.49 -1.45
N LEU A 440 -20.99 7.74 -1.18
CA LEU A 440 -20.71 8.77 -2.20
C LEU A 440 -19.23 8.98 -2.39
N LYS A 441 -18.83 9.57 -3.52
CA LYS A 441 -17.43 10.05 -3.71
C LYS A 441 -17.00 10.90 -2.52
N TYR A 442 -15.87 10.55 -1.93
CA TYR A 442 -15.36 11.32 -0.82
C TYR A 442 -14.87 12.69 -1.28
N ARG A 443 -15.47 13.72 -0.72
CA ARG A 443 -15.15 15.10 -1.06
C ARG A 443 -15.41 16.02 0.13
N THR A 444 -14.42 16.83 0.44
CA THR A 444 -14.54 17.92 1.42
C THR A 444 -14.26 19.26 0.74
N TRP A 445 -14.24 20.34 1.51
CA TRP A 445 -13.85 21.65 1.00
C TRP A 445 -12.37 21.70 0.55
N ALA A 446 -11.50 20.92 1.19
CA ALA A 446 -10.06 20.92 0.95
C ALA A 446 -9.55 19.67 0.22
N TYR A 447 -10.28 18.54 0.27
CA TYR A 447 -9.81 17.27 -0.26
C TYR A 447 -10.87 16.59 -1.14
N LYS A 448 -10.40 15.97 -2.21
CA LYS A 448 -11.20 15.14 -3.09
C LYS A 448 -10.44 13.83 -3.30
N GLY A 449 -11.05 12.70 -3.01
CA GLY A 449 -10.46 11.39 -3.24
C GLY A 449 -10.10 11.19 -4.71
N ALA A 450 -8.99 10.50 -4.98
CA ALA A 450 -8.57 10.17 -6.33
C ALA A 450 -9.60 9.23 -6.99
N VAL A 451 -9.84 9.41 -8.29
CA VAL A 451 -10.81 8.63 -9.07
C VAL A 451 -10.17 7.67 -10.06
N ALA A 452 -8.86 7.80 -10.29
CA ALA A 452 -8.08 6.92 -11.14
C ALA A 452 -6.91 6.40 -10.28
N HIS A 453 -7.09 5.20 -9.74
CA HIS A 453 -6.15 4.64 -8.79
C HIS A 453 -5.42 3.44 -9.36
N SER A 454 -4.11 3.39 -9.16
CA SER A 454 -3.22 2.32 -9.64
C SER A 454 -3.44 0.97 -8.93
N TRP A 455 -4.36 0.90 -7.99
CA TRP A 455 -4.71 -0.31 -7.25
C TRP A 455 -5.71 -1.22 -7.97
N PHE A 456 -6.17 -0.82 -9.15
CA PHE A 456 -7.16 -1.56 -9.93
C PHE A 456 -6.71 -2.99 -10.32
N PRO A 457 -5.45 -3.28 -10.71
CA PRO A 457 -5.01 -4.64 -11.01
C PRO A 457 -5.27 -5.61 -9.87
N ARG A 458 -5.02 -5.18 -8.63
CA ARG A 458 -5.26 -5.98 -7.43
C ARG A 458 -6.73 -6.37 -7.29
N PHE A 459 -7.64 -5.45 -7.58
CA PHE A 459 -9.08 -5.74 -7.59
C PHE A 459 -9.44 -6.80 -8.64
N LEU A 460 -8.90 -6.71 -9.85
CA LEU A 460 -9.16 -7.67 -10.92
C LEU A 460 -8.67 -9.08 -10.57
N SER A 461 -7.48 -9.18 -10.00
CA SER A 461 -6.88 -10.44 -9.57
C SER A 461 -7.74 -11.11 -8.47
N VAL A 462 -8.15 -10.36 -7.45
CA VAL A 462 -9.00 -10.90 -6.37
C VAL A 462 -10.41 -11.22 -6.86
N TRP A 463 -10.95 -10.43 -7.79
CA TRP A 463 -12.23 -10.74 -8.45
C TRP A 463 -12.19 -12.11 -9.11
N ARG A 464 -11.18 -12.38 -9.95
CA ARG A 464 -11.04 -13.67 -10.60
C ARG A 464 -10.96 -14.82 -9.60
N ARG A 465 -10.17 -14.65 -8.54
CA ARG A 465 -10.06 -15.65 -7.49
C ARG A 465 -11.41 -15.96 -6.83
N ALA A 466 -12.23 -14.93 -6.59
CA ALA A 466 -13.52 -15.07 -5.93
C ALA A 466 -14.60 -15.69 -6.83
N TYR A 467 -14.60 -15.37 -8.11
CA TYR A 467 -15.65 -15.78 -9.07
C TYR A 467 -15.22 -16.89 -10.03
N GLY A 468 -13.94 -17.23 -10.09
CA GLY A 468 -13.40 -18.23 -11.03
C GLY A 468 -13.32 -17.76 -12.48
N THR A 469 -13.72 -16.51 -12.75
CA THR A 469 -13.71 -15.91 -14.08
C THR A 469 -13.16 -14.50 -14.03
N PRO A 470 -12.37 -14.06 -15.03
CA PRO A 470 -11.89 -12.69 -15.10
C PRO A 470 -13.05 -11.70 -15.26
N LEU A 471 -12.93 -10.51 -14.70
CA LEU A 471 -13.89 -9.42 -14.88
C LEU A 471 -13.73 -8.77 -16.26
N LEU A 472 -12.51 -8.67 -16.73
CA LEU A 472 -12.15 -8.13 -18.05
C LEU A 472 -11.59 -9.26 -18.90
N GLN A 473 -11.96 -9.27 -20.17
CA GLN A 473 -11.42 -10.21 -21.17
C GLN A 473 -10.77 -9.37 -22.26
N TRP A 474 -9.44 -9.47 -22.35
CA TRP A 474 -8.71 -8.81 -23.41
C TRP A 474 -8.82 -9.66 -24.67
N ASN A 475 -9.33 -9.07 -25.75
CA ASN A 475 -9.28 -9.72 -27.05
C ASN A 475 -7.83 -9.68 -27.54
N ASP A 476 -7.27 -10.87 -27.80
CA ASP A 476 -5.95 -11.06 -28.39
C ASP A 476 -5.82 -10.40 -29.78
#